data_ecfece697e488e111213fb25b242b84d
#
_entry.id   ecfece697e488e111213fb25b242b84d
#
_cell.length_a   1.000
_cell.length_b   1.000
_cell.length_c   1.000
_cell.angle_alpha   90.00
_cell.angle_beta   90.00
_cell.angle_gamma   90.00
#
_symmetry.space_group_name_H-M   'P 1'
#
loop_
_entity.id
_entity.type
_entity.pdbx_description
1 polymer ?
#
loop_
_entity_poly.entity_id
_entity_poly.type
_entity_poly.pdbx_seq_one_letter_code
_entity_poly.pdbx_strand_id
1 'polypeptide(L)'
;GAPVATLLLELFGTEFKQQTLRNQDQNIQLSYQLDFTARLQQFQIMLLILMLLPFVLGWIPVLLSKSSISRSYRRTTSAVNELIDRFIKDPQKAEPDWQKIPPEFSDINTALQKLAHYTRSQFNEMTSNAQQIAEEAYKDPVTGLPNRNRFVQYYEENIRQNENNDFGIFGITRCTELQTLNQTRGFQEGDSYVREVAELIKKLCGSYKDHRIYRLNSSDFGLLLPRVTPKEAENFALQLQSRLNEYQKNAELDSVAYTGLVSYEAGKALGELLAVADTSISLAQTKQPNAWHLQKESAAMEMSSGGYGNQNWRNVIDDVLTNHRISLLTQLIQPSNRSAKAYSEILVRFKTQEGQILPTASFLAMAEKLDRIVAVDRLIIETALTTIKNKNLQDQYFGLNLSARCLHDDQFIIWLERRLLKDANIAAKLVFEVTEFGMQQNLKTSKRFIDMAHRAGSRVTVEKFGVGITSFKFFRDLKPDYVKMDGSYTRHINEDKNNQYFMRLMIDLAHRIGVGVFAESVETQEEKHMLESLFIDGNQGYYVGKPAAL
;
A
#
# COMPACT_ATOMS: atom_id res chain seq x y z
N GLY A 1 0.58 -16.67 44.90
CA GLY A 1 0.16 -16.12 43.59
C GLY A 1 1.06 -15.00 43.07
N ALA A 2 1.62 -14.14 43.92
CA ALA A 2 2.44 -13.00 43.52
C ALA A 2 3.80 -13.36 42.88
N PRO A 3 4.56 -14.37 43.32
CA PRO A 3 5.90 -14.63 42.79
C PRO A 3 5.88 -15.18 41.36
N VAL A 4 4.85 -15.89 40.95
CA VAL A 4 4.74 -16.47 39.60
C VAL A 4 4.39 -15.40 38.55
N ALA A 5 3.54 -14.43 38.90
CA ALA A 5 3.20 -13.33 38.04
C ALA A 5 4.40 -12.39 37.77
N THR A 6 5.24 -12.17 38.78
CA THR A 6 6.46 -11.35 38.66
C THR A 6 7.51 -12.05 37.78
N LEU A 7 7.68 -13.36 37.93
CA LEU A 7 8.61 -14.14 37.11
C LEU A 7 8.19 -14.21 35.64
N LEU A 8 6.90 -14.25 35.37
CA LEU A 8 6.34 -14.23 34.00
C LEU A 8 6.47 -12.85 33.33
N LEU A 9 6.35 -11.77 34.08
CA LEU A 9 6.59 -10.40 33.61
C LEU A 9 8.09 -10.16 33.27
N GLU A 10 9.01 -10.71 34.03
CA GLU A 10 10.46 -10.64 33.74
C GLU A 10 10.85 -11.48 32.52
N LEU A 11 10.24 -12.64 32.32
CA LEU A 11 10.55 -13.53 31.19
C LEU A 11 10.00 -13.03 29.83
N PHE A 12 8.92 -12.26 29.80
CA PHE A 12 8.24 -11.86 28.58
C PHE A 12 8.25 -10.36 28.27
N GLY A 13 8.93 -9.55 29.10
CA GLY A 13 9.41 -8.21 28.78
C GLY A 13 8.36 -7.21 28.23
N THR A 14 7.18 -7.13 28.83
CA THR A 14 6.18 -6.15 28.40
C THR A 14 6.26 -4.88 29.24
N GLU A 15 6.93 -3.85 28.73
CA GLU A 15 6.79 -2.48 29.24
C GLU A 15 5.48 -1.86 28.71
N PHE A 16 4.66 -1.39 29.65
CA PHE A 16 3.46 -0.62 29.33
C PHE A 16 3.84 0.78 28.86
N LYS A 17 3.41 1.17 27.68
CA LYS A 17 3.44 2.57 27.25
C LYS A 17 2.01 3.10 27.11
N GLN A 18 1.69 4.07 27.95
CA GLN A 18 0.49 4.88 27.83
C GLN A 18 0.73 5.89 26.68
N GLN A 19 -0.05 5.81 25.63
CA GLN A 19 0.00 6.80 24.55
C GLN A 19 -1.16 7.78 24.68
N THR A 20 -0.83 9.06 24.68
CA THR A 20 -1.78 10.17 24.67
C THR A 20 -1.77 10.81 23.28
N LEU A 21 -2.88 10.77 22.60
CA LEU A 21 -3.09 11.52 21.36
C LEU A 21 -3.67 12.90 21.73
N ARG A 22 -2.95 13.94 21.36
CA ARG A 22 -3.36 15.32 21.59
C ARG A 22 -3.71 15.97 20.26
N ASN A 23 -4.95 16.30 20.06
CA ASN A 23 -5.36 17.16 18.95
C ASN A 23 -5.17 18.61 19.36
N GLN A 24 -4.27 19.34 18.71
CA GLN A 24 -3.90 20.70 19.05
C GLN A 24 -5.01 21.73 18.77
N ASP A 25 -5.96 21.41 17.90
CA ASP A 25 -6.98 22.38 17.47
C ASP A 25 -8.28 22.36 18.30
N GLN A 26 -8.54 21.34 19.10
CA GLN A 26 -9.81 21.22 19.84
C GLN A 26 -9.70 20.98 21.35
N ASN A 27 -8.52 21.07 21.93
CA ASN A 27 -8.31 20.82 23.37
C ASN A 27 -8.89 19.50 23.92
N ILE A 28 -9.09 18.52 23.06
CA ILE A 28 -9.59 17.19 23.41
C ILE A 28 -8.39 16.28 23.61
N GLN A 29 -8.19 15.86 24.84
CA GLN A 29 -7.19 14.85 25.19
C GLN A 29 -7.89 13.50 25.31
N LEU A 30 -7.76 12.65 24.33
CA LEU A 30 -8.20 11.26 24.40
C LEU A 30 -7.01 10.42 24.91
N SER A 31 -7.11 9.96 26.15
CA SER A 31 -6.23 8.90 26.65
C SER A 31 -6.97 7.58 26.53
N TYR A 32 -6.43 6.69 25.71
CA TYR A 32 -6.92 5.31 25.70
C TYR A 32 -5.82 4.38 26.20
N GLN A 33 -6.22 3.50 27.05
CA GLN A 33 -5.38 2.43 27.54
C GLN A 33 -5.89 1.13 26.92
N LEU A 34 -5.17 0.66 25.91
CA LEU A 34 -5.43 -0.68 25.37
C LEU A 34 -4.80 -1.68 26.33
N ASP A 35 -5.60 -2.20 27.23
CA ASP A 35 -5.16 -3.26 28.13
C ASP A 35 -5.15 -4.62 27.41
N PHE A 36 -4.09 -4.83 26.63
CA PHE A 36 -3.82 -6.14 26.02
C PHE A 36 -3.24 -7.14 27.01
N THR A 37 -2.75 -6.68 28.15
CA THR A 37 -2.04 -7.53 29.13
C THR A 37 -2.96 -8.53 29.79
N ALA A 38 -4.17 -8.16 30.17
CA ALA A 38 -5.10 -9.11 30.78
C ALA A 38 -5.48 -10.25 29.83
N ARG A 39 -5.65 -9.96 28.55
CA ARG A 39 -5.95 -10.96 27.51
C ARG A 39 -4.71 -11.77 27.09
N LEU A 40 -3.55 -11.13 26.99
CA LEU A 40 -2.29 -11.83 26.73
C LEU A 40 -1.88 -12.72 27.91
N GLN A 41 -2.07 -12.24 29.14
CA GLN A 41 -1.86 -13.04 30.36
C GLN A 41 -2.84 -14.22 30.44
N GLN A 42 -4.11 -14.02 30.12
CA GLN A 42 -5.06 -15.14 30.04
C GLN A 42 -4.66 -16.17 28.96
N PHE A 43 -4.17 -15.70 27.80
CA PHE A 43 -3.67 -16.55 26.74
C PHE A 43 -2.39 -17.29 27.16
N GLN A 44 -1.44 -16.61 27.81
CA GLN A 44 -0.20 -17.20 28.31
C GLN A 44 -0.47 -18.20 29.43
N ILE A 45 -1.38 -17.88 30.36
CA ILE A 45 -1.80 -18.79 31.44
C ILE A 45 -2.48 -20.01 30.85
N MET A 46 -3.33 -19.84 29.85
CA MET A 46 -4.02 -20.92 29.18
C MET A 46 -3.07 -21.79 28.36
N LEU A 47 -2.06 -21.19 27.72
CA LEU A 47 -0.98 -21.93 27.03
C LEU A 47 -0.08 -22.68 28.04
N LEU A 48 0.17 -22.10 29.20
CA LEU A 48 0.92 -22.72 30.29
C LEU A 48 0.15 -23.90 30.89
N ILE A 49 -1.16 -23.74 31.09
CA ILE A 49 -2.04 -24.83 31.54
C ILE A 49 -2.08 -25.94 30.47
N LEU A 50 -2.14 -25.59 29.19
CA LEU A 50 -2.12 -26.53 28.07
C LEU A 50 -0.78 -27.28 27.97
N MET A 51 0.34 -26.62 28.25
CA MET A 51 1.67 -27.25 28.33
C MET A 51 1.84 -28.15 29.57
N LEU A 52 1.20 -27.80 30.69
CA LEU A 52 1.25 -28.59 31.91
C LEU A 52 0.29 -29.80 31.87
N LEU A 53 -0.78 -29.72 31.07
CA LEU A 53 -1.78 -30.79 30.94
C LEU A 53 -1.18 -32.16 30.52
N PRO A 54 -0.25 -32.24 29.55
CA PRO A 54 0.42 -33.49 29.18
C PRO A 54 1.23 -34.10 30.35
N PHE A 55 1.83 -33.23 31.19
CA PHE A 55 2.55 -33.69 32.37
C PHE A 55 1.60 -34.31 33.39
N VAL A 56 0.48 -33.66 33.67
CA VAL A 56 -0.51 -34.18 34.61
C VAL A 56 -1.12 -35.51 34.10
N LEU A 57 -1.45 -35.56 32.82
CA LEU A 57 -1.97 -36.77 32.17
C LEU A 57 -0.91 -37.89 32.07
N GLY A 58 0.39 -37.56 32.04
CA GLY A 58 1.48 -38.51 31.99
C GLY A 58 1.68 -39.30 33.30
N TRP A 59 1.28 -38.74 34.43
CA TRP A 59 1.33 -39.40 35.70
C TRP A 59 0.24 -40.43 35.91
N ILE A 60 -0.92 -40.24 35.28
CA ILE A 60 -2.07 -41.15 35.39
C ILE A 60 -1.76 -42.56 34.81
N PRO A 61 -1.13 -42.67 33.61
CA PRO A 61 -0.77 -43.99 33.05
C PRO A 61 0.32 -44.76 33.85
N VAL A 62 1.24 -44.01 34.46
CA VAL A 62 2.31 -44.59 35.27
C VAL A 62 1.73 -45.30 36.50
N LEU A 63 0.61 -44.80 37.01
CA LEU A 63 -0.11 -45.39 38.14
C LEU A 63 -0.98 -46.58 37.75
N LEU A 64 -1.38 -46.69 36.49
CA LEU A 64 -2.41 -47.64 36.05
C LEU A 64 -1.92 -48.85 35.24
N SER A 65 -0.77 -48.84 34.57
CA SER A 65 -0.10 -50.05 34.06
C SER A 65 1.12 -49.79 33.15
N LYS A 66 2.09 -50.72 33.17
CA LYS A 66 3.48 -50.52 32.72
C LYS A 66 3.79 -50.54 31.20
N SER A 67 2.96 -50.88 30.30
CA SER A 67 3.42 -50.98 28.89
C SER A 67 2.48 -50.48 27.78
N SER A 68 1.17 -50.66 27.91
CA SER A 68 0.20 -50.29 26.87
C SER A 68 -0.15 -48.82 26.91
N ILE A 69 -0.33 -48.27 28.09
CA ILE A 69 -0.73 -46.87 28.31
C ILE A 69 0.41 -45.92 27.97
N SER A 70 1.66 -46.31 28.25
CA SER A 70 2.85 -45.48 27.89
C SER A 70 3.03 -45.31 26.38
N ARG A 71 2.67 -46.31 25.57
CA ARG A 71 2.73 -46.19 24.10
C ARG A 71 1.60 -45.32 23.53
N SER A 72 0.38 -45.48 24.03
CA SER A 72 -0.77 -44.66 23.63
C SER A 72 -0.53 -43.22 24.02
N TYR A 73 -0.09 -42.96 25.25
CA TYR A 73 0.23 -41.65 25.76
C TYR A 73 1.31 -40.92 24.92
N ARG A 74 2.44 -41.61 24.63
CA ARG A 74 3.50 -41.01 23.77
C ARG A 74 3.00 -40.66 22.38
N ARG A 75 2.14 -41.50 21.77
CA ARG A 75 1.55 -41.20 20.45
C ARG A 75 0.61 -40.00 20.51
N THR A 76 -0.22 -39.93 21.56
CA THR A 76 -1.17 -38.82 21.72
C THR A 76 -0.43 -37.52 22.06
N THR A 77 0.56 -37.55 22.96
CA THR A 77 1.38 -36.36 23.27
C THR A 77 2.13 -35.84 22.03
N SER A 78 2.69 -36.77 21.23
CA SER A 78 3.34 -36.43 19.98
C SER A 78 2.36 -35.81 18.97
N ALA A 79 1.15 -36.39 18.83
CA ALA A 79 0.12 -35.86 17.93
C ALA A 79 -0.41 -34.48 18.40
N VAL A 80 -0.63 -34.31 19.71
CA VAL A 80 -1.06 -33.03 20.30
C VAL A 80 0.04 -31.96 20.14
N ASN A 81 1.30 -32.28 20.42
CA ASN A 81 2.40 -31.35 20.22
C ASN A 81 2.56 -30.96 18.74
N GLU A 82 2.45 -31.92 17.82
CA GLU A 82 2.50 -31.62 16.38
C GLU A 82 1.34 -30.71 15.94
N LEU A 83 0.15 -30.92 16.50
CA LEU A 83 -1.01 -30.06 16.24
C LEU A 83 -0.82 -28.65 16.82
N ILE A 84 -0.28 -28.56 18.03
CA ILE A 84 0.05 -27.27 18.68
C ILE A 84 1.15 -26.54 17.88
N ASP A 85 2.22 -27.22 17.50
CA ASP A 85 3.30 -26.65 16.70
C ASP A 85 2.81 -26.16 15.33
N ARG A 86 1.95 -26.91 14.68
CA ARG A 86 1.31 -26.49 13.43
C ARG A 86 0.40 -25.28 13.64
N PHE A 87 -0.36 -25.28 14.72
CA PHE A 87 -1.24 -24.15 15.06
C PHE A 87 -0.45 -22.89 15.42
N ILE A 88 0.66 -23.02 16.17
CA ILE A 88 1.56 -21.89 16.49
C ILE A 88 2.22 -21.34 15.22
N LYS A 89 2.64 -22.23 14.30
CA LYS A 89 3.28 -21.81 13.04
C LYS A 89 2.31 -21.14 12.06
N ASP A 90 1.06 -21.55 12.03
CA ASP A 90 0.04 -20.96 11.15
C ASP A 90 -1.36 -21.06 11.77
N PRO A 91 -1.71 -20.13 12.68
CA PRO A 91 -3.01 -20.15 13.37
C PRO A 91 -4.21 -20.01 12.45
N GLN A 92 -4.00 -19.55 11.21
CA GLN A 92 -5.07 -19.34 10.23
C GLN A 92 -5.23 -20.45 9.21
N LYS A 93 -4.16 -21.15 8.88
CA LYS A 93 -4.13 -22.13 7.78
C LYS A 93 -4.56 -23.53 8.17
N ALA A 94 -4.33 -23.89 9.40
CA ALA A 94 -4.61 -25.22 9.85
C ALA A 94 -6.01 -25.29 10.44
N GLU A 95 -6.94 -25.90 9.72
CA GLU A 95 -7.86 -26.77 10.45
C GLU A 95 -7.00 -27.97 10.88
N PRO A 96 -6.61 -28.05 12.15
CA PRO A 96 -5.87 -29.20 12.62
C PRO A 96 -6.74 -30.43 12.38
N ASP A 97 -6.14 -31.51 11.93
CA ASP A 97 -6.82 -32.77 11.74
C ASP A 97 -7.16 -33.36 13.11
N TRP A 98 -8.25 -32.86 13.70
CA TRP A 98 -8.75 -33.19 15.02
C TRP A 98 -9.12 -34.69 15.13
N GLN A 99 -9.27 -35.39 13.99
CA GLN A 99 -9.53 -36.82 13.96
C GLN A 99 -8.33 -37.66 14.39
N LYS A 100 -7.14 -37.09 14.43
CA LYS A 100 -5.92 -37.77 14.90
C LYS A 100 -5.80 -37.88 16.42
N ILE A 101 -6.65 -37.18 17.16
CA ILE A 101 -6.71 -37.30 18.62
C ILE A 101 -7.62 -38.49 18.98
N PRO A 102 -7.11 -39.50 19.73
CA PRO A 102 -7.91 -40.62 20.10
C PRO A 102 -9.16 -40.23 20.91
N PRO A 103 -10.28 -41.01 20.79
CA PRO A 103 -11.55 -40.67 21.44
C PRO A 103 -11.47 -40.53 22.98
N GLU A 104 -10.52 -41.22 23.59
CA GLU A 104 -10.29 -41.15 25.04
C GLU A 104 -9.86 -39.75 25.52
N PHE A 105 -9.45 -38.90 24.58
CA PHE A 105 -9.01 -37.52 24.82
C PHE A 105 -9.96 -36.46 24.22
N SER A 106 -11.25 -36.81 24.11
CA SER A 106 -12.30 -35.94 23.52
C SER A 106 -12.35 -34.56 24.19
N ASP A 107 -12.14 -34.50 25.49
CA ASP A 107 -12.18 -33.25 26.25
C ASP A 107 -10.99 -32.31 25.88
N ILE A 108 -9.80 -32.88 25.67
CA ILE A 108 -8.62 -32.16 25.19
C ILE A 108 -8.87 -31.67 23.77
N ASN A 109 -9.42 -32.53 22.91
CA ASN A 109 -9.79 -32.15 21.55
C ASN A 109 -10.75 -30.95 21.54
N THR A 110 -11.80 -31.05 22.35
CA THR A 110 -12.79 -29.96 22.50
C THR A 110 -12.16 -28.66 23.03
N ALA A 111 -11.26 -28.75 24.00
CA ALA A 111 -10.57 -27.62 24.56
C ALA A 111 -9.64 -26.96 23.51
N LEU A 112 -8.90 -27.74 22.72
CA LEU A 112 -8.04 -27.27 21.65
C LEU A 112 -8.83 -26.63 20.51
N GLN A 113 -9.98 -27.19 20.14
CA GLN A 113 -10.87 -26.58 19.15
C GLN A 113 -11.42 -25.23 19.62
N LYS A 114 -11.86 -25.15 20.88
CA LYS A 114 -12.30 -23.87 21.47
C LYS A 114 -11.20 -22.84 21.49
N LEU A 115 -9.97 -23.25 21.86
CA LEU A 115 -8.81 -22.37 21.86
C LEU A 115 -8.47 -21.87 20.46
N ALA A 116 -8.44 -22.75 19.48
CA ALA A 116 -8.19 -22.40 18.08
C ALA A 116 -9.24 -21.43 17.54
N HIS A 117 -10.52 -21.67 17.85
CA HIS A 117 -11.60 -20.77 17.47
C HIS A 117 -11.49 -19.41 18.15
N TYR A 118 -11.22 -19.37 19.45
CA TYR A 118 -11.03 -18.13 20.20
C TYR A 118 -9.86 -17.30 19.67
N THR A 119 -8.72 -17.94 19.44
CA THR A 119 -7.52 -17.25 18.91
C THR A 119 -7.78 -16.67 17.51
N ARG A 120 -8.48 -17.41 16.64
CA ARG A 120 -8.91 -16.90 15.32
C ARG A 120 -9.82 -15.68 15.44
N SER A 121 -10.82 -15.78 16.33
CA SER A 121 -11.77 -14.69 16.55
C SER A 121 -11.07 -13.43 17.04
N GLN A 122 -10.19 -13.56 18.03
CA GLN A 122 -9.41 -12.42 18.57
C GLN A 122 -8.48 -11.81 17.52
N PHE A 123 -7.81 -12.62 16.73
CA PHE A 123 -6.94 -12.15 15.66
C PHE A 123 -7.73 -11.38 14.58
N ASN A 124 -8.89 -11.89 14.18
CA ASN A 124 -9.76 -11.22 13.21
C ASN A 124 -10.31 -9.90 13.77
N GLU A 125 -10.71 -9.89 15.03
CA GLU A 125 -11.19 -8.67 15.72
C GLU A 125 -10.09 -7.62 15.83
N MET A 126 -8.87 -7.99 16.23
CA MET A 126 -7.72 -7.08 16.29
C MET A 126 -7.38 -6.49 14.92
N THR A 127 -7.38 -7.32 13.88
CA THR A 127 -7.09 -6.87 12.52
C THR A 127 -8.17 -5.91 12.01
N SER A 128 -9.45 -6.23 12.28
CA SER A 128 -10.58 -5.37 11.93
C SER A 128 -10.53 -4.02 12.67
N ASN A 129 -10.24 -4.05 13.97
CA ASN A 129 -10.18 -2.84 14.79
C ASN A 129 -8.98 -1.94 14.38
N ALA A 130 -7.81 -2.54 14.13
CA ALA A 130 -6.64 -1.79 13.66
C ALA A 130 -6.91 -1.12 12.29
N GLN A 131 -7.58 -1.84 11.41
CA GLN A 131 -7.98 -1.32 10.10
C GLN A 131 -9.00 -0.19 10.22
N GLN A 132 -10.00 -0.35 11.10
CA GLN A 132 -11.02 0.68 11.32
C GLN A 132 -10.42 1.96 11.92
N ILE A 133 -9.53 1.85 12.91
CA ILE A 133 -8.84 3.00 13.52
C ILE A 133 -7.97 3.73 12.47
N ALA A 134 -7.25 2.97 11.64
CA ALA A 134 -6.44 3.55 10.57
C ALA A 134 -7.31 4.28 9.53
N GLU A 135 -8.46 3.72 9.17
CA GLU A 135 -9.41 4.36 8.25
C GLU A 135 -10.02 5.63 8.83
N GLU A 136 -10.43 5.61 10.10
CA GLU A 136 -11.04 6.76 10.76
C GLU A 136 -10.06 7.93 10.93
N ALA A 137 -8.77 7.64 11.21
CA ALA A 137 -7.72 8.66 11.36
C ALA A 137 -7.43 9.44 10.08
N TYR A 138 -7.79 8.90 8.92
CA TYR A 138 -7.54 9.49 7.61
C TYR A 138 -8.78 10.02 6.89
N LYS A 139 -9.95 10.01 7.55
CA LYS A 139 -11.20 10.53 6.98
C LYS A 139 -11.64 11.84 7.63
N ASP A 140 -12.28 12.68 6.85
CA ASP A 140 -13.00 13.84 7.34
C ASP A 140 -14.40 13.42 7.82
N PRO A 141 -14.81 13.72 9.06
CA PRO A 141 -16.05 13.22 9.62
C PRO A 141 -17.31 13.81 8.98
N VAL A 142 -17.21 14.99 8.35
CA VAL A 142 -18.36 15.68 7.73
C VAL A 142 -18.64 15.13 6.35
N THR A 143 -17.60 14.94 5.53
CA THR A 143 -17.74 14.58 4.11
C THR A 143 -17.41 13.12 3.81
N GLY A 144 -16.78 12.42 4.76
CA GLY A 144 -16.25 11.07 4.55
C GLY A 144 -15.08 10.99 3.57
N LEU A 145 -14.61 12.12 3.04
CA LEU A 145 -13.44 12.18 2.17
C LEU A 145 -12.15 11.93 2.95
N PRO A 146 -11.09 11.43 2.30
CA PRO A 146 -9.77 11.43 2.88
C PRO A 146 -9.35 12.84 3.32
N ASN A 147 -8.72 12.95 4.48
CA ASN A 147 -8.34 14.24 5.06
C ASN A 147 -6.97 14.74 4.56
N ARG A 148 -6.52 15.88 5.10
CA ARG A 148 -5.24 16.50 4.77
C ARG A 148 -4.05 15.57 5.02
N ASN A 149 -4.05 14.80 6.10
CA ASN A 149 -2.94 13.90 6.41
C ASN A 149 -2.78 12.85 5.31
N ARG A 150 -3.90 12.30 4.85
CA ARG A 150 -3.90 11.36 3.71
C ARG A 150 -3.44 12.02 2.41
N PHE A 151 -3.79 13.28 2.18
CA PHE A 151 -3.32 14.04 1.02
C PHE A 151 -1.81 14.25 1.05
N VAL A 152 -1.28 14.75 2.18
CA VAL A 152 0.17 14.99 2.34
C VAL A 152 0.95 13.70 2.13
N GLN A 153 0.51 12.63 2.77
CA GLN A 153 1.08 11.32 2.62
C GLN A 153 1.09 10.90 1.15
N TYR A 154 -0.06 10.87 0.50
CA TYR A 154 -0.17 10.47 -0.91
C TYR A 154 0.75 11.30 -1.83
N TYR A 155 0.78 12.62 -1.64
CA TYR A 155 1.58 13.52 -2.47
C TYR A 155 3.07 13.25 -2.33
N GLU A 156 3.56 13.17 -1.09
CA GLU A 156 4.97 12.92 -0.82
C GLU A 156 5.43 11.56 -1.38
N GLU A 157 4.60 10.55 -1.28
CA GLU A 157 4.89 9.17 -1.66
C GLU A 157 4.77 8.93 -3.16
N ASN A 158 3.72 9.42 -3.77
CA ASN A 158 3.35 9.04 -5.13
C ASN A 158 3.66 10.12 -6.18
N ILE A 159 3.89 11.37 -5.75
CA ILE A 159 4.13 12.47 -6.67
C ILE A 159 5.53 13.03 -6.49
N ARG A 160 5.90 13.42 -5.27
CA ARG A 160 7.19 14.05 -5.04
C ARG A 160 8.38 13.13 -5.22
N GLN A 161 8.26 11.89 -4.75
CA GLN A 161 9.36 10.91 -4.76
C GLN A 161 9.32 9.98 -5.95
N ASN A 162 8.27 10.05 -6.72
CA ASN A 162 8.15 9.23 -7.89
C ASN A 162 9.20 9.67 -8.91
N GLU A 163 10.26 8.86 -9.08
CA GLU A 163 11.24 9.04 -10.18
C GLU A 163 10.57 8.95 -11.55
N ASN A 164 9.38 8.49 -11.53
CA ASN A 164 8.47 8.42 -12.63
C ASN A 164 7.75 9.76 -12.78
N ASN A 165 8.20 10.74 -13.50
CA ASN A 165 7.58 12.04 -13.79
C ASN A 165 6.05 11.98 -13.94
N ASP A 166 5.33 11.65 -12.87
CA ASP A 166 3.88 11.72 -12.89
C ASP A 166 3.48 13.19 -13.05
N PHE A 167 2.58 13.45 -13.94
CA PHE A 167 2.08 14.80 -14.21
C PHE A 167 0.56 14.82 -14.09
N GLY A 168 0.03 15.98 -13.87
CA GLY A 168 -1.41 16.17 -13.81
C GLY A 168 -1.77 17.55 -13.31
N ILE A 169 -2.99 17.67 -12.85
CA ILE A 169 -3.52 18.90 -12.29
C ILE A 169 -3.81 18.69 -10.81
N PHE A 170 -3.25 19.57 -10.01
CA PHE A 170 -3.67 19.77 -8.63
C PHE A 170 -4.62 20.96 -8.56
N GLY A 171 -5.70 20.83 -7.82
CA GLY A 171 -6.66 21.90 -7.60
C GLY A 171 -7.01 22.05 -6.14
N ILE A 172 -7.30 23.28 -5.73
CA ILE A 172 -7.95 23.58 -4.46
C ILE A 172 -9.27 24.28 -4.77
N THR A 173 -10.37 23.73 -4.26
CA THR A 173 -11.69 24.37 -4.28
C THR A 173 -12.01 24.86 -2.88
N ARG A 174 -12.13 26.16 -2.71
CA ARG A 174 -12.35 26.85 -1.42
C ARG A 174 -13.79 27.29 -1.29
N CYS A 175 -14.47 26.77 -0.29
CA CYS A 175 -15.81 27.18 0.14
C CYS A 175 -15.74 28.53 0.85
N THR A 176 -16.41 29.54 0.34
CA THR A 176 -16.34 30.91 0.87
C THR A 176 -17.42 31.26 1.86
N GLU A 177 -18.60 30.63 1.73
CA GLU A 177 -19.76 30.99 2.58
C GLU A 177 -19.88 30.16 3.86
N LEU A 178 -18.96 29.22 4.14
CA LEU A 178 -19.04 28.33 5.29
C LEU A 178 -19.10 29.10 6.62
N GLN A 179 -18.27 30.12 6.78
CA GLN A 179 -18.26 30.91 8.01
C GLN A 179 -19.55 31.70 8.19
N THR A 180 -20.03 32.32 7.14
CA THR A 180 -21.29 33.08 7.12
C THR A 180 -22.47 32.17 7.43
N LEU A 181 -22.55 30.99 6.82
CA LEU A 181 -23.58 30.00 7.05
C LEU A 181 -23.57 29.50 8.50
N ASN A 182 -22.40 29.17 9.03
CA ASN A 182 -22.27 28.74 10.42
C ASN A 182 -22.77 29.80 11.42
N GLN A 183 -22.49 31.08 11.13
CA GLN A 183 -22.90 32.18 11.99
C GLN A 183 -24.37 32.52 11.85
N THR A 184 -24.92 32.44 10.65
CA THR A 184 -26.31 32.92 10.39
C THR A 184 -27.33 31.80 10.45
N ARG A 185 -26.98 30.56 10.03
CA ARG A 185 -27.90 29.42 9.92
C ARG A 185 -27.50 28.22 10.80
N GLY A 186 -26.33 28.29 11.46
CA GLY A 186 -25.83 27.24 12.35
C GLY A 186 -24.95 26.18 11.65
N PHE A 187 -24.23 25.41 12.49
CA PHE A 187 -23.23 24.44 12.01
C PHE A 187 -23.82 23.31 11.14
N GLN A 188 -25.08 22.93 11.37
CA GLN A 188 -25.71 21.88 10.54
C GLN A 188 -25.88 22.31 9.08
N GLU A 189 -26.24 23.58 8.84
CA GLU A 189 -26.32 24.13 7.49
C GLU A 189 -24.96 24.26 6.84
N GLY A 190 -23.93 24.68 7.59
CA GLY A 190 -22.57 24.70 7.13
C GLY A 190 -22.05 23.31 6.73
N ASP A 191 -22.35 22.29 7.51
CA ASP A 191 -22.00 20.91 7.21
C ASP A 191 -22.75 20.39 5.98
N SER A 192 -24.02 20.75 5.82
CA SER A 192 -24.82 20.39 4.64
C SER A 192 -24.25 21.02 3.38
N TYR A 193 -23.92 22.30 3.43
CA TYR A 193 -23.28 23.02 2.34
C TYR A 193 -21.95 22.38 1.91
N VAL A 194 -21.12 22.02 2.87
CA VAL A 194 -19.84 21.36 2.61
C VAL A 194 -20.04 19.98 1.97
N ARG A 195 -21.03 19.20 2.43
CA ARG A 195 -21.37 17.90 1.83
C ARG A 195 -21.84 18.04 0.39
N GLU A 196 -22.70 19.02 0.11
CA GLU A 196 -23.18 19.29 -1.26
C GLU A 196 -22.04 19.64 -2.21
N VAL A 197 -21.15 20.54 -1.79
CA VAL A 197 -19.95 20.86 -2.59
C VAL A 197 -19.07 19.63 -2.83
N ALA A 198 -18.88 18.80 -1.81
CA ALA A 198 -18.14 17.55 -1.94
C ALA A 198 -18.77 16.61 -2.97
N GLU A 199 -20.10 16.47 -2.99
CA GLU A 199 -20.81 15.61 -3.94
C GLU A 199 -20.77 16.15 -5.37
N LEU A 200 -20.83 17.48 -5.54
CA LEU A 200 -20.65 18.10 -6.85
C LEU A 200 -19.26 17.80 -7.43
N ILE A 201 -18.23 17.93 -6.59
CA ILE A 201 -16.86 17.63 -6.98
C ILE A 201 -16.70 16.14 -7.31
N LYS A 202 -17.20 15.24 -6.46
CA LYS A 202 -17.13 13.78 -6.68
C LYS A 202 -17.77 13.38 -8.02
N LYS A 203 -18.97 13.90 -8.33
CA LYS A 203 -19.67 13.60 -9.57
C LYS A 203 -18.86 13.99 -10.81
N LEU A 204 -18.20 15.15 -10.77
CA LEU A 204 -17.37 15.61 -11.89
C LEU A 204 -16.05 14.87 -11.99
N CYS A 205 -15.37 14.66 -10.87
CA CYS A 205 -14.11 13.92 -10.83
C CYS A 205 -14.29 12.47 -11.29
N GLY A 206 -15.46 11.88 -11.09
CA GLY A 206 -15.77 10.50 -11.52
C GLY A 206 -15.54 10.22 -13.00
N SER A 207 -15.51 11.25 -13.84
CA SER A 207 -15.19 11.14 -15.27
C SER A 207 -13.69 11.02 -15.56
N TYR A 208 -12.84 11.26 -14.56
CA TYR A 208 -11.39 11.25 -14.70
C TYR A 208 -10.81 10.03 -14.00
N LYS A 209 -10.01 9.26 -14.72
CA LYS A 209 -9.40 8.05 -14.19
C LYS A 209 -8.37 8.42 -13.09
N ASP A 210 -8.32 7.61 -12.04
CA ASP A 210 -7.37 7.74 -10.93
C ASP A 210 -7.45 9.09 -10.18
N HIS A 211 -8.56 9.84 -10.34
CA HIS A 211 -8.78 11.07 -9.58
C HIS A 211 -8.79 10.82 -8.07
N ARG A 212 -8.37 11.82 -7.31
CA ARG A 212 -8.43 11.81 -5.84
C ARG A 212 -8.95 13.13 -5.33
N ILE A 213 -9.77 13.03 -4.29
CA ILE A 213 -10.41 14.18 -3.64
C ILE A 213 -10.10 14.09 -2.16
N TYR A 214 -9.73 15.21 -1.58
CA TYR A 214 -9.35 15.31 -0.17
C TYR A 214 -10.02 16.48 0.49
N ARG A 215 -10.29 16.37 1.79
CA ARG A 215 -10.67 17.49 2.63
C ARG A 215 -9.41 18.05 3.30
N LEU A 216 -8.92 19.21 2.84
CA LEU A 216 -7.66 19.77 3.34
C LEU A 216 -7.81 20.50 4.67
N ASN A 217 -8.95 21.20 4.85
CA ASN A 217 -9.32 21.90 6.08
C ASN A 217 -10.84 22.14 6.08
N SER A 218 -11.34 22.98 6.98
CA SER A 218 -12.78 23.27 7.11
C SER A 218 -13.41 23.88 5.85
N SER A 219 -12.67 24.55 4.98
CA SER A 219 -13.17 25.22 3.78
C SER A 219 -12.63 24.68 2.46
N ASP A 220 -11.52 23.95 2.47
CA ASP A 220 -10.78 23.62 1.26
C ASP A 220 -10.87 22.13 0.91
N PHE A 221 -11.16 21.87 -0.36
CA PHE A 221 -11.05 20.55 -1.00
C PHE A 221 -9.80 20.52 -1.89
N GLY A 222 -8.99 19.48 -1.73
CA GLY A 222 -7.87 19.20 -2.62
C GLY A 222 -8.28 18.21 -3.71
N LEU A 223 -7.92 18.48 -4.93
CA LEU A 223 -8.21 17.67 -6.10
C LEU A 223 -6.91 17.25 -6.77
N LEU A 224 -6.74 15.97 -7.01
CA LEU A 224 -5.66 15.46 -7.85
C LEU A 224 -6.28 14.78 -9.06
N LEU A 225 -5.91 15.26 -10.23
CA LEU A 225 -6.33 14.74 -11.52
C LEU A 225 -5.07 14.29 -12.29
N PRO A 226 -4.62 13.04 -12.06
CA PRO A 226 -3.44 12.53 -12.73
C PRO A 226 -3.64 12.44 -14.23
N ARG A 227 -2.59 12.72 -14.98
CA ARG A 227 -2.56 12.61 -16.44
C ARG A 227 -3.60 13.50 -17.17
N VAL A 228 -4.06 14.53 -16.49
CA VAL A 228 -4.95 15.55 -17.07
C VAL A 228 -4.13 16.73 -17.58
N THR A 229 -4.34 17.10 -18.84
CA THR A 229 -3.67 18.22 -19.47
C THR A 229 -4.32 19.57 -19.04
N PRO A 230 -3.62 20.69 -19.16
CA PRO A 230 -4.20 22.01 -18.86
C PRO A 230 -5.52 22.28 -19.61
N LYS A 231 -5.65 21.85 -20.85
CA LYS A 231 -6.87 22.02 -21.65
C LYS A 231 -8.03 21.19 -21.11
N GLU A 232 -7.77 19.96 -20.69
CA GLU A 232 -8.78 19.10 -20.03
C GLU A 232 -9.18 19.68 -18.67
N ALA A 233 -8.21 20.29 -17.94
CA ALA A 233 -8.47 20.97 -16.67
C ALA A 233 -9.35 22.22 -16.83
N GLU A 234 -9.18 22.98 -17.91
CA GLU A 234 -10.06 24.11 -18.24
C GLU A 234 -11.51 23.62 -18.44
N ASN A 235 -11.70 22.52 -19.17
CA ASN A 235 -13.02 21.92 -19.36
C ASN A 235 -13.63 21.42 -18.04
N PHE A 236 -12.84 20.78 -17.19
CA PHE A 236 -13.25 20.39 -15.84
C PHE A 236 -13.71 21.60 -15.03
N ALA A 237 -12.90 22.66 -15.01
CA ALA A 237 -13.18 23.87 -14.26
C ALA A 237 -14.44 24.59 -14.73
N LEU A 238 -14.68 24.65 -16.03
CA LEU A 238 -15.91 25.20 -16.61
C LEU A 238 -17.15 24.41 -16.18
N GLN A 239 -17.06 23.09 -16.20
CA GLN A 239 -18.16 22.23 -15.74
C GLN A 239 -18.41 22.39 -14.24
N LEU A 240 -17.34 22.45 -13.43
CA LEU A 240 -17.44 22.68 -11.98
C LEU A 240 -18.11 24.03 -11.70
N GLN A 241 -17.65 25.10 -12.34
CA GLN A 241 -18.24 26.43 -12.21
C GLN A 241 -19.73 26.43 -12.56
N SER A 242 -20.11 25.77 -13.65
CA SER A 242 -21.53 25.65 -14.04
C SER A 242 -22.38 24.98 -12.95
N ARG A 243 -21.89 23.89 -12.36
CA ARG A 243 -22.58 23.18 -11.26
C ARG A 243 -22.64 24.01 -9.97
N LEU A 244 -21.56 24.72 -9.66
CA LEU A 244 -21.53 25.61 -8.50
C LEU A 244 -22.52 26.79 -8.69
N ASN A 245 -22.63 27.34 -9.91
CA ASN A 245 -23.60 28.39 -10.21
C ASN A 245 -25.05 27.90 -10.12
N GLU A 246 -25.33 26.67 -10.51
CA GLU A 246 -26.65 26.05 -10.35
C GLU A 246 -26.98 25.89 -8.87
N TYR A 247 -26.05 25.39 -8.05
CA TYR A 247 -26.22 25.25 -6.61
C TYR A 247 -26.37 26.60 -5.92
N GLN A 248 -25.57 27.62 -6.30
CA GLN A 248 -25.67 28.99 -5.78
C GLN A 248 -27.08 29.56 -5.88
N LYS A 249 -27.73 29.38 -7.05
CA LYS A 249 -29.10 29.88 -7.28
C LYS A 249 -30.11 29.17 -6.40
N ASN A 250 -29.96 27.84 -6.25
CA ASN A 250 -30.90 27.04 -5.47
C ASN A 250 -30.75 27.26 -3.95
N ALA A 251 -29.54 27.58 -3.48
CA ALA A 251 -29.24 27.80 -2.06
C ALA A 251 -29.30 29.27 -1.64
N GLU A 252 -29.57 30.20 -2.57
CA GLU A 252 -29.62 31.65 -2.33
C GLU A 252 -28.35 32.18 -1.65
N LEU A 253 -27.18 31.85 -2.24
CA LEU A 253 -25.85 32.24 -1.77
C LEU A 253 -25.24 33.32 -2.67
N ASP A 254 -24.37 34.17 -2.11
CA ASP A 254 -23.60 35.16 -2.89
C ASP A 254 -22.56 34.49 -3.77
N SER A 255 -21.91 33.44 -3.26
CA SER A 255 -21.00 32.55 -3.98
C SER A 255 -21.03 31.15 -3.34
N VAL A 256 -20.41 30.17 -3.98
CA VAL A 256 -20.29 28.83 -3.38
C VAL A 256 -18.82 28.50 -3.15
N ALA A 257 -18.00 28.46 -4.19
CA ALA A 257 -16.60 28.12 -4.04
C ALA A 257 -15.77 28.68 -5.21
N TYR A 258 -14.51 28.96 -4.94
CA TYR A 258 -13.53 29.35 -5.96
C TYR A 258 -12.50 28.23 -6.13
N THR A 259 -12.04 28.03 -7.35
CA THR A 259 -11.13 26.94 -7.68
C THR A 259 -9.83 27.47 -8.27
N GLY A 260 -8.72 27.17 -7.61
CA GLY A 260 -7.39 27.37 -8.13
C GLY A 260 -6.83 26.03 -8.64
N LEU A 261 -6.35 26.03 -9.88
CA LEU A 261 -5.75 24.87 -10.52
C LEU A 261 -4.29 25.16 -10.85
N VAL A 262 -3.45 24.14 -10.72
CA VAL A 262 -2.03 24.22 -11.03
C VAL A 262 -1.57 22.89 -11.60
N SER A 263 -0.72 22.92 -12.61
CA SER A 263 -0.08 21.73 -13.10
C SER A 263 0.97 21.25 -12.11
N TYR A 264 1.00 19.97 -11.83
CA TYR A 264 2.06 19.36 -11.04
C TYR A 264 2.88 18.39 -11.88
N GLU A 265 4.14 18.28 -11.52
CA GLU A 265 5.08 17.26 -11.97
C GLU A 265 5.73 16.60 -10.77
N ALA A 266 6.22 15.38 -10.98
CA ALA A 266 7.01 14.69 -9.97
C ALA A 266 8.22 15.52 -9.51
N GLY A 267 8.52 15.45 -8.22
CA GLY A 267 9.66 16.16 -7.64
C GLY A 267 9.37 17.54 -7.07
N LYS A 268 8.23 18.17 -7.39
CA LYS A 268 7.88 19.47 -6.77
C LYS A 268 7.60 19.32 -5.28
N ALA A 269 8.06 20.31 -4.51
CA ALA A 269 7.73 20.36 -3.09
C ALA A 269 6.24 20.68 -2.89
N LEU A 270 5.58 19.95 -1.99
CA LEU A 270 4.15 20.15 -1.70
C LEU A 270 3.83 21.59 -1.28
N GLY A 271 4.71 22.21 -0.47
CA GLY A 271 4.53 23.61 -0.03
C GLY A 271 4.50 24.61 -1.18
N GLU A 272 5.34 24.39 -2.19
CA GLU A 272 5.37 25.23 -3.40
C GLU A 272 4.08 25.07 -4.21
N LEU A 273 3.64 23.83 -4.41
CA LEU A 273 2.40 23.52 -5.11
C LEU A 273 1.17 24.17 -4.44
N LEU A 274 1.09 24.03 -3.11
CA LEU A 274 0.01 24.64 -2.31
C LEU A 274 0.02 26.16 -2.41
N ALA A 275 1.20 26.80 -2.36
CA ALA A 275 1.34 28.26 -2.48
C ALA A 275 0.88 28.78 -3.85
N VAL A 276 1.21 28.07 -4.93
CA VAL A 276 0.75 28.41 -6.28
C VAL A 276 -0.76 28.21 -6.42
N ALA A 277 -1.31 27.13 -5.85
CA ALA A 277 -2.75 26.90 -5.86
C ALA A 277 -3.53 27.96 -5.05
N ASP A 278 -3.01 28.39 -3.90
CA ASP A 278 -3.58 29.51 -3.12
C ASP A 278 -3.57 30.84 -3.89
N THR A 279 -2.48 31.11 -4.60
CA THR A 279 -2.40 32.29 -5.49
C THR A 279 -3.45 32.18 -6.59
N SER A 280 -3.63 31.01 -7.17
CA SER A 280 -4.66 30.77 -8.21
C SER A 280 -6.07 30.97 -7.68
N ILE A 281 -6.37 30.57 -6.44
CA ILE A 281 -7.66 30.86 -5.79
C ILE A 281 -7.87 32.35 -5.63
N SER A 282 -6.86 33.07 -5.14
CA SER A 282 -6.93 34.52 -4.97
C SER A 282 -7.22 35.24 -6.30
N LEU A 283 -6.58 34.80 -7.39
CA LEU A 283 -6.87 35.31 -8.73
C LEU A 283 -8.30 34.93 -9.21
N ALA A 284 -8.78 33.75 -8.86
CA ALA A 284 -10.17 33.36 -9.19
C ALA A 284 -11.18 34.26 -8.46
N GLN A 285 -10.92 34.58 -7.18
CA GLN A 285 -11.80 35.43 -6.38
C GLN A 285 -11.92 36.88 -6.87
N THR A 286 -10.96 37.37 -7.67
CA THR A 286 -11.04 38.71 -8.28
C THR A 286 -11.94 38.74 -9.51
N LYS A 287 -12.40 37.59 -10.00
CA LYS A 287 -13.26 37.48 -11.19
C LYS A 287 -14.74 37.55 -10.78
N GLN A 288 -15.54 36.64 -11.30
CA GLN A 288 -16.95 36.49 -11.00
C GLN A 288 -17.17 35.41 -9.91
N PRO A 289 -18.35 35.34 -9.27
CA PRO A 289 -18.66 34.26 -8.32
C PRO A 289 -18.39 32.88 -8.89
N ASN A 290 -17.89 31.98 -8.05
CA ASN A 290 -17.56 30.60 -8.40
C ASN A 290 -16.52 30.46 -9.53
N ALA A 291 -15.75 31.51 -9.78
CA ALA A 291 -14.74 31.50 -10.82
C ALA A 291 -13.57 30.56 -10.49
N TRP A 292 -12.82 30.26 -11.49
CA TRP A 292 -11.62 29.49 -11.41
C TRP A 292 -10.43 30.19 -12.07
N HIS A 293 -9.24 29.79 -11.70
CA HIS A 293 -8.00 30.18 -12.35
C HIS A 293 -7.08 28.98 -12.49
N LEU A 294 -6.52 28.79 -13.67
CA LEU A 294 -5.48 27.80 -13.92
C LEU A 294 -4.14 28.54 -14.08
N GLN A 295 -3.22 28.29 -13.15
CA GLN A 295 -1.84 28.77 -13.28
C GLN A 295 -1.11 27.89 -14.29
N LYS A 296 -0.79 28.48 -15.44
CA LYS A 296 0.07 27.85 -16.45
C LYS A 296 1.53 28.16 -16.06
N GLU A 297 2.32 27.12 -15.81
CA GLU A 297 3.76 27.32 -15.63
C GLU A 297 4.43 27.65 -16.97
N SER A 298 5.48 28.49 -16.89
CA SER A 298 6.21 29.00 -18.03
C SER A 298 6.90 27.92 -18.87
N ALA A 299 7.12 28.24 -20.12
CA ALA A 299 7.86 27.63 -21.24
C ALA A 299 8.70 26.33 -21.06
N ALA A 300 9.26 26.05 -19.86
CA ALA A 300 9.97 24.80 -19.60
C ALA A 300 9.02 23.60 -19.54
N MET A 301 7.75 23.82 -19.16
CA MET A 301 6.70 22.81 -19.10
C MET A 301 6.05 22.58 -20.47
N GLU A 302 6.07 23.58 -21.35
CA GLU A 302 5.65 23.40 -22.75
C GLU A 302 6.58 22.46 -23.53
N MET A 303 7.84 22.36 -23.14
CA MET A 303 8.79 21.40 -23.75
C MET A 303 8.67 20.00 -23.20
N SER A 304 8.27 19.81 -21.92
CA SER A 304 8.17 18.47 -21.30
C SER A 304 6.76 17.87 -21.31
N SER A 305 5.70 18.67 -21.27
CA SER A 305 4.32 18.17 -21.22
C SER A 305 3.34 18.78 -22.22
N GLY A 306 3.63 19.91 -22.79
CA GLY A 306 2.68 20.72 -23.57
C GLY A 306 2.85 20.68 -25.09
N GLY A 307 4.00 20.31 -25.61
CA GLY A 307 4.23 20.19 -27.05
C GLY A 307 3.62 18.92 -27.68
N TYR A 308 3.30 17.93 -26.86
CA TYR A 308 2.83 16.64 -27.35
C TYR A 308 1.34 16.44 -27.04
N GLY A 309 0.46 16.81 -27.97
CA GLY A 309 -0.92 16.32 -27.98
C GLY A 309 -0.94 14.78 -28.06
N ASN A 310 -2.09 14.15 -27.75
CA ASN A 310 -2.25 12.68 -27.78
C ASN A 310 -1.68 12.02 -29.06
N GLN A 311 -1.75 12.69 -30.20
CA GLN A 311 -1.22 12.16 -31.46
C GLN A 311 0.32 12.12 -31.47
N ASN A 312 0.98 13.08 -30.88
CA ASN A 312 2.44 13.11 -30.82
C ASN A 312 2.98 12.10 -29.81
N TRP A 313 2.34 11.93 -28.65
CA TRP A 313 2.67 10.86 -27.73
C TRP A 313 2.53 9.48 -28.36
N ARG A 314 1.49 9.28 -29.18
CA ARG A 314 1.32 8.02 -29.92
C ARG A 314 2.53 7.77 -30.84
N ASN A 315 2.94 8.78 -31.59
CA ASN A 315 4.10 8.66 -32.50
C ASN A 315 5.40 8.36 -31.72
N VAL A 316 5.61 9.04 -30.59
CA VAL A 316 6.78 8.79 -29.73
C VAL A 316 6.78 7.38 -29.17
N ILE A 317 5.63 6.90 -28.66
CA ILE A 317 5.50 5.55 -28.13
C ILE A 317 5.70 4.51 -29.23
N ASP A 318 5.07 4.70 -30.39
CA ASP A 318 5.21 3.79 -31.53
C ASP A 318 6.66 3.75 -32.06
N ASP A 319 7.38 4.89 -32.04
CA ASP A 319 8.82 4.94 -32.39
C ASP A 319 9.69 4.15 -31.36
N VAL A 320 9.44 4.35 -30.06
CA VAL A 320 10.14 3.60 -29.01
C VAL A 320 9.90 2.10 -29.15
N LEU A 321 8.67 1.69 -29.41
CA LEU A 321 8.28 0.28 -29.59
C LEU A 321 8.93 -0.33 -30.84
N THR A 322 8.92 0.39 -31.97
CA THR A 322 9.44 -0.10 -33.24
C THR A 322 10.96 -0.19 -33.24
N ASN A 323 11.62 0.80 -32.66
CA ASN A 323 13.09 0.92 -32.70
C ASN A 323 13.75 0.45 -31.40
N HIS A 324 12.99 -0.12 -30.46
CA HIS A 324 13.48 -0.66 -29.18
C HIS A 324 14.34 0.36 -28.38
N ARG A 325 13.88 1.64 -28.34
CA ARG A 325 14.65 2.73 -27.73
C ARG A 325 14.49 2.75 -26.21
N ILE A 326 14.93 1.68 -25.57
CA ILE A 326 14.95 1.57 -24.11
C ILE A 326 16.35 1.22 -23.60
N SER A 327 16.63 1.60 -22.36
CA SER A 327 17.80 1.13 -21.62
C SER A 327 17.37 0.71 -20.22
N LEU A 328 18.11 -0.23 -19.67
CA LEU A 328 17.82 -0.81 -18.37
C LEU A 328 18.87 -0.37 -17.34
N LEU A 329 18.38 -0.02 -16.17
CA LEU A 329 19.17 0.20 -14.96
C LEU A 329 18.80 -0.87 -13.94
N THR A 330 19.61 -1.06 -12.92
CA THR A 330 19.28 -1.91 -11.77
C THR A 330 19.46 -1.16 -10.47
N GLN A 331 18.60 -1.44 -9.51
CA GLN A 331 18.75 -0.98 -8.14
C GLN A 331 18.66 -2.17 -7.19
N LEU A 332 19.66 -2.31 -6.33
CA LEU A 332 19.76 -3.42 -5.39
C LEU A 332 18.77 -3.29 -4.26
N ILE A 333 18.11 -4.41 -3.91
CA ILE A 333 17.50 -4.61 -2.60
C ILE A 333 18.53 -5.31 -1.74
N GLN A 334 19.07 -4.63 -0.73
CA GLN A 334 20.05 -5.20 0.19
C GLN A 334 19.36 -6.08 1.22
N PRO A 335 19.67 -7.39 1.29
CA PRO A 335 19.10 -8.25 2.31
C PRO A 335 19.55 -7.83 3.72
N SER A 336 18.64 -7.84 4.69
CA SER A 336 18.93 -7.46 6.08
C SER A 336 19.67 -8.55 6.86
N ASN A 337 19.57 -9.80 6.38
CA ASN A 337 20.27 -10.95 6.99
C ASN A 337 20.71 -11.94 5.89
N ARG A 338 21.60 -12.88 6.25
CA ARG A 338 22.18 -13.87 5.30
C ARG A 338 21.14 -14.86 4.74
N SER A 339 20.01 -15.03 5.39
CA SER A 339 18.95 -15.96 4.97
C SER A 339 17.88 -15.28 4.09
N ALA A 340 17.82 -13.95 4.10
CA ALA A 340 16.86 -13.20 3.29
C ALA A 340 17.23 -13.31 1.80
N LYS A 341 16.26 -13.69 0.98
CA LYS A 341 16.40 -13.72 -0.46
C LYS A 341 15.95 -12.38 -1.01
N ALA A 342 16.85 -11.65 -1.64
CA ALA A 342 16.58 -10.37 -2.28
C ALA A 342 16.96 -10.43 -3.76
N TYR A 343 16.64 -9.39 -4.49
CA TYR A 343 16.90 -9.27 -5.92
C TYR A 343 17.28 -7.83 -6.27
N SER A 344 17.70 -7.59 -7.51
CA SER A 344 17.92 -6.24 -8.04
C SER A 344 16.74 -5.86 -8.93
N GLU A 345 16.09 -4.75 -8.65
CA GLU A 345 14.98 -4.24 -9.44
C GLU A 345 15.50 -3.66 -10.76
N ILE A 346 14.88 -4.03 -11.88
CA ILE A 346 15.16 -3.48 -13.19
C ILE A 346 14.28 -2.26 -13.42
N LEU A 347 14.92 -1.12 -13.64
CA LEU A 347 14.30 0.16 -13.95
C LEU A 347 14.52 0.49 -15.43
N VAL A 348 13.47 0.83 -16.15
CA VAL A 348 13.52 1.19 -17.57
C VAL A 348 13.73 2.69 -17.77
N ARG A 349 14.43 3.04 -18.84
CA ARG A 349 14.51 4.42 -19.37
C ARG A 349 14.20 4.38 -20.87
N PHE A 350 13.23 5.19 -21.28
CA PHE A 350 12.84 5.36 -22.68
C PHE A 350 13.64 6.50 -23.30
N LYS A 351 13.94 6.41 -24.60
CA LYS A 351 14.75 7.40 -25.29
C LYS A 351 14.10 7.89 -26.57
N THR A 352 14.31 9.16 -26.87
CA THR A 352 13.96 9.74 -28.18
C THR A 352 14.91 9.26 -29.28
N GLN A 353 14.60 9.64 -30.51
CA GLN A 353 15.48 9.38 -31.66
C GLN A 353 16.88 10.03 -31.47
N GLU A 354 16.94 11.17 -30.82
CA GLU A 354 18.18 11.91 -30.51
C GLU A 354 18.91 11.35 -29.29
N GLY A 355 18.38 10.29 -28.65
CA GLY A 355 18.96 9.64 -27.48
C GLY A 355 18.67 10.35 -26.14
N GLN A 356 17.79 11.37 -26.13
CA GLN A 356 17.35 12.02 -24.89
C GLN A 356 16.45 11.08 -24.10
N ILE A 357 16.58 11.11 -22.76
CA ILE A 357 15.74 10.31 -21.88
C ILE A 357 14.37 10.95 -21.77
N LEU A 358 13.35 10.19 -22.14
CA LEU A 358 11.95 10.57 -21.94
C LEU A 358 11.58 10.40 -20.45
N PRO A 359 10.71 11.27 -19.93
CA PRO A 359 10.15 11.10 -18.59
C PRO A 359 9.40 9.76 -18.48
N THR A 360 9.99 8.80 -17.77
CA THR A 360 9.51 7.40 -17.75
C THR A 360 8.06 7.28 -17.36
N ALA A 361 7.61 8.00 -16.36
CA ALA A 361 6.22 7.87 -15.93
C ALA A 361 5.23 8.59 -16.83
N SER A 362 5.59 9.74 -17.37
CA SER A 362 4.76 10.39 -18.39
C SER A 362 4.60 9.45 -19.58
N PHE A 363 5.68 8.79 -19.98
CA PHE A 363 5.66 7.80 -21.06
C PHE A 363 4.74 6.61 -20.74
N LEU A 364 4.90 5.99 -19.57
CA LEU A 364 4.06 4.86 -19.15
C LEU A 364 2.60 5.26 -18.98
N ALA A 365 2.34 6.42 -18.36
CA ALA A 365 0.99 6.95 -18.20
C ALA A 365 0.30 7.21 -19.55
N MET A 366 1.03 7.77 -20.51
CA MET A 366 0.49 8.00 -21.85
C MET A 366 0.35 6.70 -22.64
N ALA A 367 1.26 5.73 -22.47
CA ALA A 367 1.14 4.41 -23.05
C ALA A 367 -0.12 3.68 -22.54
N GLU A 368 -0.44 3.82 -21.25
CA GLU A 368 -1.67 3.30 -20.67
C GLU A 368 -2.92 4.01 -21.22
N LYS A 369 -2.91 5.35 -21.26
CA LYS A 369 -4.00 6.18 -21.79
C LYS A 369 -4.29 5.87 -23.27
N LEU A 370 -3.24 5.61 -24.06
CA LEU A 370 -3.32 5.35 -25.49
C LEU A 370 -3.41 3.86 -25.86
N ASP A 371 -3.60 2.99 -24.87
CA ASP A 371 -3.75 1.55 -25.06
C ASP A 371 -2.50 0.86 -25.66
N ARG A 372 -1.32 1.32 -25.27
CA ARG A 372 -0.01 0.79 -25.72
C ARG A 372 0.78 0.10 -24.63
N ILE A 373 0.32 0.16 -23.38
CA ILE A 373 1.08 -0.31 -22.21
C ILE A 373 1.44 -1.81 -22.29
N VAL A 374 0.56 -2.64 -22.82
CA VAL A 374 0.82 -4.08 -23.00
C VAL A 374 1.99 -4.34 -23.94
N ALA A 375 2.09 -3.56 -25.02
CA ALA A 375 3.22 -3.64 -25.95
C ALA A 375 4.53 -3.13 -25.29
N VAL A 376 4.43 -2.10 -24.47
CA VAL A 376 5.58 -1.56 -23.71
C VAL A 376 6.10 -2.59 -22.71
N ASP A 377 5.24 -3.21 -21.92
CA ASP A 377 5.66 -4.24 -20.96
C ASP A 377 6.28 -5.45 -21.65
N ARG A 378 5.74 -5.87 -22.81
CA ARG A 378 6.37 -6.91 -23.64
C ARG A 378 7.78 -6.51 -24.06
N LEU A 379 7.98 -5.29 -24.55
CA LEU A 379 9.29 -4.79 -24.96
C LEU A 379 10.26 -4.78 -23.78
N ILE A 380 9.84 -4.34 -22.60
CA ILE A 380 10.67 -4.32 -21.39
C ILE A 380 11.12 -5.73 -21.02
N ILE A 381 10.18 -6.69 -20.97
CA ILE A 381 10.46 -8.08 -20.60
C ILE A 381 11.41 -8.72 -21.61
N GLU A 382 11.17 -8.57 -22.91
CA GLU A 382 12.04 -9.12 -23.95
C GLU A 382 13.46 -8.54 -23.88
N THR A 383 13.57 -7.23 -23.67
CA THR A 383 14.87 -6.57 -23.53
C THR A 383 15.60 -7.02 -22.28
N ALA A 384 14.89 -7.18 -21.15
CA ALA A 384 15.45 -7.67 -19.90
C ALA A 384 16.00 -9.11 -20.06
N LEU A 385 15.18 -10.02 -20.59
CA LEU A 385 15.59 -11.41 -20.84
C LEU A 385 16.81 -11.49 -21.76
N THR A 386 16.80 -10.71 -22.84
CA THR A 386 17.91 -10.66 -23.80
C THR A 386 19.18 -10.10 -23.16
N THR A 387 19.06 -9.04 -22.36
CA THR A 387 20.20 -8.42 -21.67
C THR A 387 20.80 -9.35 -20.62
N ILE A 388 19.97 -9.99 -19.80
CA ILE A 388 20.40 -10.98 -18.80
C ILE A 388 21.17 -12.12 -19.47
N LYS A 389 20.67 -12.62 -20.60
CA LYS A 389 21.30 -13.69 -21.34
C LYS A 389 22.65 -13.26 -21.96
N ASN A 390 22.70 -12.12 -22.64
CA ASN A 390 23.87 -11.62 -23.32
C ASN A 390 25.02 -11.25 -22.37
N LYS A 391 24.67 -10.81 -21.16
CA LYS A 391 25.63 -10.44 -20.10
C LYS A 391 25.99 -11.60 -19.15
N ASN A 392 25.46 -12.80 -19.39
CA ASN A 392 25.68 -14.00 -18.57
C ASN A 392 25.27 -13.78 -17.07
N LEU A 393 24.12 -13.13 -16.85
CA LEU A 393 23.62 -12.79 -15.52
C LEU A 393 22.52 -13.76 -15.03
N GLN A 394 22.41 -14.96 -15.62
CA GLN A 394 21.32 -15.92 -15.34
C GLN A 394 21.29 -16.43 -13.89
N ASP A 395 22.39 -16.29 -13.16
CA ASP A 395 22.48 -16.72 -11.76
C ASP A 395 21.98 -15.65 -10.77
N GLN A 396 21.75 -14.43 -11.24
CA GLN A 396 21.27 -13.32 -10.43
C GLN A 396 19.75 -13.22 -10.45
N TYR A 397 19.18 -12.70 -9.36
CA TYR A 397 17.74 -12.45 -9.24
C TYR A 397 17.41 -11.02 -9.64
N PHE A 398 16.40 -10.86 -10.51
CA PHE A 398 15.96 -9.57 -10.99
C PHE A 398 14.46 -9.37 -10.81
N GLY A 399 14.08 -8.15 -10.41
CA GLY A 399 12.70 -7.69 -10.36
C GLY A 399 12.31 -6.95 -11.64
N LEU A 400 11.12 -7.18 -12.14
CA LEU A 400 10.53 -6.51 -13.30
C LEU A 400 9.17 -5.95 -12.93
N ASN A 401 9.02 -4.64 -13.05
CA ASN A 401 7.74 -3.96 -12.89
C ASN A 401 6.77 -4.38 -13.99
N LEU A 402 5.52 -4.60 -13.62
CA LEU A 402 4.45 -4.97 -14.53
C LEU A 402 3.21 -4.10 -14.30
N SER A 403 2.66 -3.56 -15.38
CA SER A 403 1.46 -2.74 -15.30
C SER A 403 0.23 -3.54 -14.85
N ALA A 404 -0.66 -2.89 -14.10
CA ALA A 404 -1.92 -3.49 -13.65
C ALA A 404 -2.76 -4.04 -14.82
N ARG A 405 -2.73 -3.37 -15.97
CA ARG A 405 -3.47 -3.79 -17.15
C ARG A 405 -3.01 -5.15 -17.67
N CYS A 406 -1.72 -5.42 -17.63
CA CYS A 406 -1.15 -6.69 -18.08
C CYS A 406 -1.58 -7.88 -17.21
N LEU A 407 -1.83 -7.67 -15.91
CA LEU A 407 -2.37 -8.70 -15.03
C LEU A 407 -3.77 -9.16 -15.42
N HIS A 408 -4.53 -8.30 -16.07
CA HIS A 408 -5.92 -8.51 -16.43
C HIS A 408 -6.11 -8.81 -17.92
N ASP A 409 -5.00 -8.92 -18.68
CA ASP A 409 -4.99 -9.25 -20.10
C ASP A 409 -4.64 -10.74 -20.30
N ASP A 410 -5.63 -11.55 -20.66
CA ASP A 410 -5.47 -12.99 -20.86
C ASP A 410 -4.46 -13.33 -21.96
N GLN A 411 -4.40 -12.54 -23.03
CA GLN A 411 -3.45 -12.77 -24.12
C GLN A 411 -2.01 -12.47 -23.69
N PHE A 412 -1.84 -11.45 -22.87
CA PHE A 412 -0.55 -11.15 -22.28
C PHE A 412 -0.08 -12.25 -21.34
N ILE A 413 -0.94 -12.74 -20.46
CA ILE A 413 -0.62 -13.83 -19.52
C ILE A 413 -0.19 -15.10 -20.26
N ILE A 414 -0.92 -15.50 -21.31
CA ILE A 414 -0.58 -16.67 -22.13
C ILE A 414 0.76 -16.46 -22.85
N TRP A 415 0.98 -15.27 -23.40
CA TRP A 415 2.25 -14.92 -24.04
C TRP A 415 3.41 -14.99 -23.03
N LEU A 416 3.24 -14.39 -21.86
CA LEU A 416 4.27 -14.35 -20.81
C LEU A 416 4.62 -15.77 -20.34
N GLU A 417 3.64 -16.62 -20.04
CA GLU A 417 3.89 -17.99 -19.63
C GLU A 417 4.72 -18.76 -20.66
N ARG A 418 4.34 -18.68 -21.95
CA ARG A 418 5.10 -19.30 -23.04
C ARG A 418 6.50 -18.73 -23.17
N ARG A 419 6.64 -17.42 -22.94
CA ARG A 419 7.94 -16.75 -23.06
C ARG A 419 8.90 -17.15 -21.94
N LEU A 420 8.40 -17.25 -20.72
CA LEU A 420 9.16 -17.68 -19.55
C LEU A 420 9.62 -19.14 -19.67
N LEU A 421 8.78 -20.02 -20.19
CA LEU A 421 9.12 -21.43 -20.41
C LEU A 421 10.27 -21.65 -21.40
N LYS A 422 10.50 -20.72 -22.32
CA LYS A 422 11.66 -20.79 -23.25
C LYS A 422 13.01 -20.58 -22.56
N ASP A 423 13.03 -19.72 -21.53
CA ASP A 423 14.23 -19.39 -20.76
C ASP A 423 14.02 -19.73 -19.28
N ALA A 424 13.62 -20.98 -18.99
CA ALA A 424 13.20 -21.44 -17.67
C ALA A 424 14.26 -21.21 -16.57
N ASN A 425 15.54 -21.28 -16.90
CA ASN A 425 16.64 -20.98 -15.98
C ASN A 425 16.66 -19.50 -15.57
N ILE A 426 16.37 -18.57 -16.49
CA ILE A 426 16.24 -17.13 -16.19
C ILE A 426 14.90 -16.90 -15.46
N ALA A 427 13.80 -17.48 -15.95
CA ALA A 427 12.50 -17.34 -15.34
C ALA A 427 12.49 -17.70 -13.84
N ALA A 428 13.25 -18.72 -13.43
CA ALA A 428 13.40 -19.12 -12.03
C ALA A 428 14.10 -18.06 -11.14
N LYS A 429 14.70 -17.04 -11.74
CA LYS A 429 15.39 -15.93 -11.08
C LYS A 429 14.65 -14.59 -11.23
N LEU A 430 13.52 -14.60 -11.94
CA LEU A 430 12.71 -13.39 -12.11
C LEU A 430 11.69 -13.22 -11.00
N VAL A 431 11.47 -11.98 -10.63
CA VAL A 431 10.44 -11.53 -9.70
C VAL A 431 9.60 -10.47 -10.42
N PHE A 432 8.30 -10.66 -10.52
CA PHE A 432 7.40 -9.66 -11.10
C PHE A 432 6.87 -8.75 -9.99
N GLU A 433 7.04 -7.45 -10.16
CA GLU A 433 6.59 -6.44 -9.22
C GLU A 433 5.29 -5.82 -9.71
N VAL A 434 4.27 -5.84 -8.89
CA VAL A 434 2.96 -5.31 -9.22
C VAL A 434 2.42 -4.50 -8.06
N THR A 435 1.83 -3.35 -8.34
CA THR A 435 1.26 -2.50 -7.30
C THR A 435 0.10 -3.18 -6.58
N GLU A 436 -0.02 -2.93 -5.28
CA GLU A 436 -1.17 -3.37 -4.47
C GLU A 436 -2.50 -2.97 -5.11
N PHE A 437 -2.62 -1.70 -5.54
CA PHE A 437 -3.81 -1.19 -6.21
C PHE A 437 -4.15 -1.97 -7.49
N GLY A 438 -3.14 -2.29 -8.31
CA GLY A 438 -3.34 -3.08 -9.53
C GLY A 438 -3.88 -4.47 -9.24
N MET A 439 -3.38 -5.12 -8.20
CA MET A 439 -3.86 -6.45 -7.80
C MET A 439 -5.27 -6.43 -7.21
N GLN A 440 -5.65 -5.36 -6.53
CA GLN A 440 -6.99 -5.21 -5.94
C GLN A 440 -8.10 -5.03 -6.97
N GLN A 441 -7.79 -4.55 -8.17
CA GLN A 441 -8.79 -4.33 -9.22
C GLN A 441 -9.57 -5.60 -9.57
N ASN A 442 -8.90 -6.76 -9.58
CA ASN A 442 -9.54 -8.05 -9.78
C ASN A 442 -8.71 -9.18 -9.14
N LEU A 443 -9.13 -9.61 -7.96
CA LEU A 443 -8.43 -10.63 -7.17
C LEU A 443 -8.31 -11.97 -7.90
N LYS A 444 -9.30 -12.35 -8.69
CA LYS A 444 -9.31 -13.63 -9.41
C LYS A 444 -8.22 -13.66 -10.49
N THR A 445 -8.10 -12.60 -11.27
CA THR A 445 -7.07 -12.51 -12.32
C THR A 445 -5.69 -12.33 -11.71
N SER A 446 -5.56 -11.56 -10.63
CA SER A 446 -4.32 -11.41 -9.87
C SER A 446 -3.83 -12.73 -9.29
N LYS A 447 -4.72 -13.52 -8.71
CA LYS A 447 -4.40 -14.88 -8.22
C LYS A 447 -3.93 -15.79 -9.37
N ARG A 448 -4.63 -15.76 -10.49
CA ARG A 448 -4.25 -16.52 -11.69
C ARG A 448 -2.86 -16.13 -12.22
N PHE A 449 -2.53 -14.84 -12.18
CA PHE A 449 -1.20 -14.35 -12.55
C PHE A 449 -0.12 -14.91 -11.61
N ILE A 450 -0.33 -14.83 -10.30
CA ILE A 450 0.63 -15.36 -9.32
C ILE A 450 0.82 -16.87 -9.54
N ASP A 451 -0.25 -17.62 -9.70
CA ASP A 451 -0.20 -19.07 -9.94
C ASP A 451 0.55 -19.39 -11.26
N MET A 452 0.38 -18.57 -12.31
CA MET A 452 1.12 -18.69 -13.56
C MET A 452 2.62 -18.42 -13.34
N ALA A 453 2.97 -17.32 -12.67
CA ALA A 453 4.36 -16.98 -12.37
C ALA A 453 5.05 -18.10 -11.57
N HIS A 454 4.40 -18.65 -10.56
CA HIS A 454 4.91 -19.77 -9.78
C HIS A 454 5.10 -21.03 -10.63
N ARG A 455 4.18 -21.36 -11.54
CA ARG A 455 4.37 -22.50 -12.48
C ARG A 455 5.57 -22.32 -13.40
N ALA A 456 5.86 -21.08 -13.79
CA ALA A 456 7.05 -20.74 -14.58
C ALA A 456 8.35 -20.70 -13.74
N GLY A 457 8.26 -20.89 -12.42
CA GLY A 457 9.37 -20.80 -11.48
C GLY A 457 9.70 -19.38 -11.00
N SER A 458 9.01 -18.37 -11.53
CA SER A 458 9.16 -16.96 -11.14
C SER A 458 8.48 -16.66 -9.81
N ARG A 459 8.78 -15.49 -9.24
CA ARG A 459 8.19 -14.99 -8.00
C ARG A 459 7.43 -13.70 -8.25
N VAL A 460 6.64 -13.30 -7.25
CA VAL A 460 5.83 -12.08 -7.33
C VAL A 460 6.01 -11.23 -6.08
N THR A 461 6.25 -9.94 -6.27
CA THR A 461 6.26 -8.91 -5.24
C THR A 461 5.03 -8.02 -5.41
N VAL A 462 4.32 -7.76 -4.33
CA VAL A 462 3.33 -6.69 -4.27
C VAL A 462 4.02 -5.44 -3.77
N GLU A 463 4.12 -4.42 -4.62
CA GLU A 463 4.76 -3.14 -4.30
C GLU A 463 3.76 -2.07 -3.87
N LYS A 464 4.28 -0.97 -3.30
CA LYS A 464 3.49 0.13 -2.72
C LYS A 464 2.46 -0.37 -1.72
N PHE A 465 2.89 -1.35 -0.91
CA PHE A 465 2.01 -2.04 0.01
C PHE A 465 1.72 -1.19 1.25
N GLY A 466 0.45 -1.21 1.69
CA GLY A 466 -0.03 -0.51 2.87
C GLY A 466 -0.68 0.86 2.60
N VAL A 467 -0.64 1.37 1.36
CA VAL A 467 -1.27 2.66 1.00
C VAL A 467 -2.79 2.53 0.84
N GLY A 468 -3.26 1.34 0.47
CA GLY A 468 -4.68 1.04 0.29
C GLY A 468 -5.34 0.50 1.55
N ILE A 469 -6.66 0.34 1.48
CA ILE A 469 -7.42 -0.43 2.48
C ILE A 469 -7.15 -1.92 2.20
N THR A 470 -5.97 -2.37 2.57
CA THR A 470 -5.62 -3.77 2.37
C THR A 470 -6.19 -4.60 3.51
N SER A 471 -7.15 -5.45 3.19
CA SER A 471 -7.53 -6.46 4.15
C SER A 471 -6.44 -7.53 4.21
N PHE A 472 -6.10 -7.98 5.40
CA PHE A 472 -5.21 -9.15 5.60
C PHE A 472 -5.70 -10.36 4.80
N LYS A 473 -7.01 -10.46 4.56
CA LYS A 473 -7.63 -11.46 3.70
C LYS A 473 -7.08 -11.43 2.26
N PHE A 474 -6.95 -10.23 1.68
CA PHE A 474 -6.34 -10.04 0.36
C PHE A 474 -4.94 -10.67 0.30
N PHE A 475 -4.13 -10.33 1.28
CA PHE A 475 -2.74 -10.78 1.38
C PHE A 475 -2.63 -12.30 1.53
N ARG A 476 -3.43 -12.87 2.42
CA ARG A 476 -3.52 -14.31 2.65
C ARG A 476 -3.98 -15.08 1.41
N ASP A 477 -4.98 -14.54 0.68
CA ASP A 477 -5.61 -15.23 -0.43
C ASP A 477 -4.74 -15.18 -1.71
N LEU A 478 -4.01 -14.11 -1.94
CA LEU A 478 -3.09 -13.96 -3.08
C LEU A 478 -1.77 -14.70 -2.90
N LYS A 479 -1.20 -14.71 -1.70
CA LYS A 479 0.10 -15.35 -1.38
C LYS A 479 1.22 -14.94 -2.33
N PRO A 480 1.58 -13.65 -2.39
CA PRO A 480 2.80 -13.24 -3.08
C PRO A 480 4.02 -13.79 -2.35
N ASP A 481 5.17 -13.79 -3.00
CA ASP A 481 6.43 -14.19 -2.36
C ASP A 481 6.98 -13.08 -1.48
N TYR A 482 6.79 -11.84 -1.90
CA TYR A 482 7.26 -10.65 -1.20
C TYR A 482 6.23 -9.54 -1.21
N VAL A 483 6.39 -8.63 -0.28
CA VAL A 483 5.79 -7.29 -0.33
C VAL A 483 6.88 -6.25 -0.20
N LYS A 484 6.75 -5.17 -0.93
CA LYS A 484 7.57 -3.98 -0.80
C LYS A 484 6.70 -2.89 -0.18
N MET A 485 7.03 -2.52 1.05
CA MET A 485 6.31 -1.49 1.79
C MET A 485 6.49 -0.16 1.13
N ASP A 486 5.41 0.61 1.03
CA ASP A 486 5.47 1.95 0.46
C ASP A 486 6.41 2.87 1.23
N GLY A 487 7.14 3.73 0.51
CA GLY A 487 8.16 4.60 1.06
C GLY A 487 7.69 5.55 2.17
N SER A 488 6.39 5.82 2.26
CA SER A 488 5.81 6.61 3.36
C SER A 488 6.01 5.99 4.74
N TYR A 489 6.01 4.68 4.80
CA TYR A 489 6.26 3.97 6.05
C TYR A 489 7.74 3.88 6.39
N THR A 490 8.61 4.09 5.40
CA THR A 490 10.07 4.08 5.57
C THR A 490 10.60 5.44 6.02
N ARG A 491 10.06 6.51 5.42
CA ARG A 491 10.56 7.86 5.63
C ARG A 491 10.37 8.30 7.08
N HIS A 492 11.47 8.78 7.69
CA HIS A 492 11.55 9.20 9.10
C HIS A 492 11.06 8.13 10.09
N ILE A 493 11.14 6.85 9.71
CA ILE A 493 10.69 5.74 10.57
C ILE A 493 11.47 5.68 11.88
N ASN A 494 12.68 6.17 11.92
CA ASN A 494 13.48 6.30 13.16
C ASN A 494 12.82 7.23 14.20
N GLU A 495 11.98 8.16 13.78
CA GLU A 495 11.29 9.15 14.62
C GLU A 495 9.79 8.87 14.75
N ASP A 496 9.14 8.32 13.72
CA ASP A 496 7.69 8.10 13.67
C ASP A 496 7.29 6.77 14.34
N LYS A 497 6.75 6.88 15.56
CA LYS A 497 6.28 5.72 16.35
C LYS A 497 5.09 5.00 15.71
N ASN A 498 4.24 5.71 15.00
CA ASN A 498 3.09 5.10 14.32
C ASN A 498 3.56 4.25 13.14
N ASN A 499 4.48 4.77 12.34
CA ASN A 499 5.09 4.01 11.25
C ASN A 499 5.88 2.80 11.78
N GLN A 500 6.62 2.95 12.88
CA GLN A 500 7.31 1.81 13.53
C GLN A 500 6.32 0.72 13.94
N TYR A 501 5.21 1.10 14.58
CA TYR A 501 4.19 0.14 15.01
C TYR A 501 3.53 -0.56 13.82
N PHE A 502 3.11 0.21 12.82
CA PHE A 502 2.50 -0.33 11.62
C PHE A 502 3.45 -1.27 10.87
N MET A 503 4.70 -0.84 10.66
CA MET A 503 5.71 -1.65 9.99
C MET A 503 5.97 -2.96 10.71
N ARG A 504 6.12 -2.93 12.04
CA ARG A 504 6.27 -4.14 12.86
C ARG A 504 5.10 -5.09 12.69
N LEU A 505 3.87 -4.57 12.78
CA LEU A 505 2.67 -5.38 12.59
C LEU A 505 2.64 -6.04 11.23
N MET A 506 2.96 -5.30 10.17
CA MET A 506 2.95 -5.82 8.79
C MET A 506 4.04 -6.87 8.58
N ILE A 507 5.24 -6.67 9.13
CA ILE A 507 6.33 -7.66 9.07
C ILE A 507 5.92 -8.94 9.79
N ASP A 508 5.40 -8.84 11.02
CA ASP A 508 4.96 -10.00 11.79
C ASP A 508 3.87 -10.80 11.06
N LEU A 509 2.90 -10.10 10.47
CA LEU A 509 1.81 -10.74 9.72
C LEU A 509 2.32 -11.43 8.45
N ALA A 510 3.19 -10.76 7.69
CA ALA A 510 3.77 -11.30 6.46
C ALA A 510 4.61 -12.55 6.76
N HIS A 511 5.48 -12.49 7.75
CA HIS A 511 6.33 -13.61 8.15
C HIS A 511 5.52 -14.83 8.60
N ARG A 512 4.39 -14.64 9.28
CA ARG A 512 3.49 -15.75 9.69
C ARG A 512 2.93 -16.54 8.50
N ILE A 513 2.78 -15.90 7.35
CA ILE A 513 2.31 -16.57 6.12
C ILE A 513 3.44 -16.89 5.13
N GLY A 514 4.69 -16.70 5.56
CA GLY A 514 5.88 -17.03 4.76
C GLY A 514 6.19 -16.04 3.64
N VAL A 515 5.77 -14.78 3.78
CA VAL A 515 6.02 -13.70 2.82
C VAL A 515 7.14 -12.80 3.32
N GLY A 516 8.14 -12.54 2.47
CA GLY A 516 9.22 -11.61 2.79
C GLY A 516 8.77 -10.16 2.65
N VAL A 517 9.35 -9.27 3.46
CA VAL A 517 9.00 -7.85 3.48
C VAL A 517 10.21 -7.00 3.18
N PHE A 518 10.09 -6.12 2.19
CA PHE A 518 11.12 -5.15 1.83
C PHE A 518 10.63 -3.73 2.12
N ALA A 519 11.57 -2.85 2.47
CA ALA A 519 11.33 -1.42 2.57
C ALA A 519 11.95 -0.72 1.36
N GLU A 520 11.20 0.21 0.77
CA GLU A 520 11.70 1.08 -0.29
C GLU A 520 12.02 2.48 0.23
N SER A 521 12.70 3.29 -0.59
CA SER A 521 12.98 4.71 -0.32
C SER A 521 13.80 4.96 0.96
N VAL A 522 14.71 4.06 1.30
CA VAL A 522 15.64 4.23 2.44
C VAL A 522 16.70 5.26 2.06
N GLU A 523 16.70 6.41 2.73
CA GLU A 523 17.57 7.54 2.42
C GLU A 523 18.67 7.76 3.48
N THR A 524 18.50 7.24 4.70
CA THR A 524 19.43 7.45 5.80
C THR A 524 19.84 6.16 6.50
N GLN A 525 20.96 6.23 7.25
CA GLN A 525 21.44 5.11 8.05
C GLN A 525 20.49 4.81 9.21
N GLU A 526 19.90 5.84 9.79
CA GLU A 526 18.99 5.75 10.93
C GLU A 526 17.70 5.03 10.54
N GLU A 527 17.16 5.34 9.36
CA GLU A 527 15.99 4.64 8.79
C GLU A 527 16.31 3.15 8.60
N LYS A 528 17.45 2.84 7.94
CA LYS A 528 17.88 1.47 7.71
C LYS A 528 18.04 0.69 9.01
N HIS A 529 18.72 1.28 10.00
CA HIS A 529 18.93 0.65 11.30
C HIS A 529 17.60 0.38 12.02
N MET A 530 16.68 1.33 12.00
CA MET A 530 15.33 1.14 12.55
C MET A 530 14.59 -0.01 11.87
N LEU A 531 14.57 -0.05 10.55
CA LEU A 531 13.94 -1.12 9.77
C LEU A 531 14.52 -2.49 10.08
N GLU A 532 15.84 -2.59 10.18
CA GLU A 532 16.53 -3.84 10.57
C GLU A 532 16.16 -4.27 12.00
N SER A 533 15.99 -3.32 12.92
CA SER A 533 15.52 -3.60 14.28
C SER A 533 14.07 -4.10 14.34
N LEU A 534 13.29 -3.79 13.32
CA LEU A 534 11.92 -4.28 13.14
C LEU A 534 11.85 -5.61 12.39
N PHE A 535 13.00 -6.21 12.05
CA PHE A 535 13.13 -7.48 11.34
C PHE A 535 12.69 -7.45 9.88
N ILE A 536 12.87 -6.31 9.18
CA ILE A 536 12.67 -6.24 7.74
C ILE A 536 13.62 -7.21 7.01
N ASP A 537 13.18 -7.79 5.89
CA ASP A 537 13.99 -8.76 5.14
C ASP A 537 14.99 -8.10 4.19
N GLY A 538 14.70 -6.89 3.72
CA GLY A 538 15.63 -6.14 2.87
C GLY A 538 15.25 -4.67 2.73
N ASN A 539 16.24 -3.88 2.32
CA ASN A 539 16.16 -2.44 2.20
C ASN A 539 16.55 -2.01 0.78
N GLN A 540 15.78 -1.09 0.20
CA GLN A 540 16.05 -0.44 -1.08
C GLN A 540 15.97 1.07 -0.92
N GLY A 541 16.83 1.81 -1.56
CA GLY A 541 16.83 3.27 -1.54
C GLY A 541 18.19 3.86 -1.86
N TYR A 542 18.29 5.16 -1.94
CA TYR A 542 19.53 5.85 -2.32
C TYR A 542 20.66 5.68 -1.31
N TYR A 543 20.32 5.45 -0.05
CA TYR A 543 21.31 5.12 0.97
C TYR A 543 21.94 3.74 0.73
N VAL A 544 21.16 2.79 0.25
CA VAL A 544 21.62 1.42 -0.06
C VAL A 544 22.39 1.38 -1.37
N GLY A 545 21.88 2.03 -2.38
CA GLY A 545 22.50 2.13 -3.70
C GLY A 545 21.63 2.88 -4.69
N LYS A 546 22.26 3.71 -5.50
CA LYS A 546 21.58 4.38 -6.61
C LYS A 546 21.42 3.43 -7.79
N PRO A 547 20.39 3.64 -8.64
CA PRO A 547 20.27 2.91 -9.89
C PRO A 547 21.54 3.02 -10.74
N ALA A 548 22.02 1.88 -11.23
CA ALA A 548 23.19 1.78 -12.09
C ALA A 548 22.84 1.05 -13.40
N ALA A 549 23.61 1.25 -14.46
CA ALA A 549 23.37 0.57 -15.74
C ALA A 549 23.45 -0.96 -15.58
N LEU A 550 22.41 -1.66 -16.09
CA LEU A 550 22.38 -3.13 -16.13
C LEU A 550 23.37 -3.66 -17.17
#